data_840f142bf45445fe196bf74cf87e1267
#
_entry.id   840f142bf45445fe196bf74cf87e1267
#
_cell.length_a   1.000
_cell.length_b   1.000
_cell.length_c   1.000
_cell.angle_alpha   90.00
_cell.angle_beta   90.00
_cell.angle_gamma   90.00
#
_symmetry.space_group_name_H-M   'P 1'
#
loop_
_entity.id
_entity.type
_entity.pdbx_description
1 polymer ?
#
loop_
_entity_poly.entity_id
_entity_poly.type
_entity_poly.pdbx_seq_one_letter_code
_entity_poly.pdbx_strand_id
1 'polypeptide(L)'
;MPDVRTGMNAISKSVILVVDDDALVRVHSNLALEDAGYEVVEASNAADALAKLEERPDIAALFTDVRMPGDLNGIDLANAVHAQRPDIAILVTSGTDNGTTAALPKAARFVQKPYTGAQLSKLLQL
;
A
#
# COMPACT_ATOMS: atom_id res chain seq x y z
N MET A 1 -0.37 9.98 -31.53
CA MET A 1 -0.55 9.90 -31.12
C MET A 1 -0.61 9.57 -30.74
N PRO A 2 -0.62 9.55 -30.96
CA PRO A 2 -0.71 9.23 -30.40
C PRO A 2 -0.83 8.93 -29.83
N ASP A 3 -0.72 9.02 -29.86
CA ASP A 3 -0.93 8.92 -29.12
C ASP A 3 -1.28 8.51 -28.73
N VAL A 4 -1.21 8.26 -29.18
CA VAL A 4 -1.57 7.98 -28.71
C VAL A 4 -1.80 7.33 -28.22
N ARG A 5 -1.63 7.19 -28.51
CA ARG A 5 -1.67 6.78 -27.90
C ARG A 5 -1.87 6.41 -27.22
N THR A 6 -1.72 6.56 -27.48
CA THR A 6 -1.79 6.44 -26.64
C THR A 6 -2.08 6.21 -25.64
N GLY A 7 -2.26 6.08 -25.78
CA GLY A 7 -2.47 6.11 -24.84
C GLY A 7 -2.48 5.77 -24.01
N MET A 8 -2.28 5.60 -24.16
CA MET A 8 -2.19 5.47 -23.40
C MET A 8 -2.29 5.40 -22.45
N ASN A 9 -2.27 5.67 -22.53
CA ASN A 9 -2.42 5.85 -21.61
C ASN A 9 -2.59 5.52 -20.87
N ALA A 10 -3.18 6.27 -21.24
CA ALA A 10 -3.84 5.48 -20.25
C ALA A 10 -2.95 4.52 -19.55
N ILE A 11 -1.92 4.65 -19.88
CA ILE A 11 -0.98 3.66 -19.50
C ILE A 11 -0.37 3.93 -18.15
N SER A 12 -0.80 5.00 -17.50
CA SER A 12 -0.30 5.23 -16.16
C SER A 12 -0.85 4.19 -15.21
N LYS A 13 0.04 3.47 -14.58
CA LYS A 13 -0.29 2.52 -13.53
C LYS A 13 -0.52 3.28 -12.24
N SER A 14 -1.47 2.82 -11.47
CA SER A 14 -1.63 3.34 -10.11
C SER A 14 -0.41 2.94 -9.27
N VAL A 15 0.06 3.86 -8.46
CA VAL A 15 1.27 3.68 -7.66
C VAL A 15 0.88 3.30 -6.24
N ILE A 16 1.46 2.21 -5.76
CA ILE A 16 1.19 1.69 -4.42
C ILE A 16 2.48 1.73 -3.59
N LEU A 17 2.39 2.31 -2.41
CA LEU A 17 3.48 2.29 -1.45
C LEU A 17 3.35 1.04 -0.59
N VAL A 18 4.34 0.15 -0.68
CA VAL A 18 4.38 -1.10 0.07
C VAL A 18 5.35 -0.93 1.24
N VAL A 19 4.85 -1.17 2.44
CA VAL A 19 5.63 -0.98 3.67
C VAL A 19 5.67 -2.27 4.46
N ASP A 20 6.86 -2.83 4.60
CA ASP A 20 7.10 -4.05 5.38
C ASP A 20 8.59 -4.08 5.72
N ASP A 21 8.92 -4.42 6.96
CA ASP A 21 10.31 -4.49 7.38
C ASP A 21 11.03 -5.74 6.87
N ASP A 22 10.27 -6.75 6.44
CA ASP A 22 10.84 -7.98 5.91
C ASP A 22 11.01 -7.87 4.40
N ALA A 23 12.25 -7.86 3.94
CA ALA A 23 12.57 -7.70 2.52
C ALA A 23 11.98 -8.81 1.66
N LEU A 24 11.95 -10.05 2.16
CA LEU A 24 11.39 -11.16 1.38
C LEU A 24 9.89 -11.02 1.23
N VAL A 25 9.21 -10.59 2.29
CA VAL A 25 7.76 -10.33 2.22
C VAL A 25 7.48 -9.20 1.25
N ARG A 26 8.30 -8.13 1.26
CA ARG A 26 8.14 -7.03 0.30
C ARG A 26 8.26 -7.52 -1.13
N VAL A 27 9.25 -8.36 -1.43
CA VAL A 27 9.43 -8.92 -2.78
C VAL A 27 8.17 -9.67 -3.21
N HIS A 28 7.63 -10.49 -2.33
CA HIS A 28 6.41 -11.25 -2.62
C HIS A 28 5.23 -10.32 -2.92
N SER A 29 5.02 -9.33 -2.06
CA SER A 29 3.94 -8.35 -2.26
C SER A 29 4.12 -7.56 -3.54
N ASN A 30 5.37 -7.13 -3.82
CA ASN A 30 5.67 -6.35 -5.01
C ASN A 30 5.34 -7.12 -6.28
N LEU A 31 5.75 -8.39 -6.34
CA LEU A 31 5.48 -9.22 -7.50
C LEU A 31 3.98 -9.40 -7.71
N ALA A 32 3.23 -9.65 -6.64
CA ALA A 32 1.79 -9.81 -6.73
C ALA A 32 1.11 -8.54 -7.25
N LEU A 33 1.53 -7.38 -6.76
CA LEU A 33 0.95 -6.10 -7.17
C LEU A 33 1.36 -5.72 -8.58
N GLU A 34 2.62 -5.94 -8.95
CA GLU A 34 3.09 -5.66 -10.31
C GLU A 34 2.39 -6.54 -11.33
N ASP A 35 2.17 -7.82 -11.00
CA ASP A 35 1.41 -8.72 -11.85
C ASP A 35 -0.03 -8.25 -12.05
N ALA A 36 -0.59 -7.59 -11.05
CA ALA A 36 -1.93 -7.03 -11.13
C ALA A 36 -1.99 -5.69 -11.88
N GLY A 37 -0.85 -5.16 -12.29
CA GLY A 37 -0.78 -3.95 -13.12
C GLY A 37 -0.46 -2.67 -12.37
N TYR A 38 0.02 -2.77 -11.13
CA TYR A 38 0.37 -1.59 -10.34
C TYR A 38 1.86 -1.29 -10.40
N GLU A 39 2.21 -0.04 -10.18
CA GLU A 39 3.61 0.35 -9.94
C GLU A 39 3.85 0.36 -8.43
N VAL A 40 4.99 -0.14 -7.99
CA VAL A 40 5.29 -0.29 -6.56
C VAL A 40 6.44 0.62 -6.14
N VAL A 41 6.25 1.32 -5.03
CA VAL A 41 7.29 2.04 -4.30
C VAL A 41 7.44 1.35 -2.95
N GLU A 42 8.66 1.10 -2.51
CA GLU A 42 8.90 0.34 -1.29
C GLU A 42 9.38 1.20 -0.14
N ALA A 43 8.99 0.82 1.07
CA ALA A 43 9.54 1.38 2.29
C ALA A 43 9.70 0.26 3.32
N SER A 44 10.71 0.36 4.18
CA SER A 44 11.00 -0.67 5.17
C SER A 44 10.46 -0.35 6.55
N ASN A 45 9.98 0.87 6.77
CA ASN A 45 9.41 1.28 8.05
C ASN A 45 8.51 2.50 7.82
N ALA A 46 7.83 2.93 8.89
CA ALA A 46 6.88 4.03 8.80
C ALA A 46 7.54 5.36 8.45
N ALA A 47 8.71 5.65 9.01
CA ALA A 47 9.42 6.90 8.73
C ALA A 47 9.81 7.00 7.25
N ASP A 48 10.33 5.90 6.70
CA ASP A 48 10.68 5.84 5.28
C ASP A 48 9.43 5.98 4.40
N ALA A 49 8.32 5.37 4.83
CA ALA A 49 7.05 5.46 4.11
C ALA A 49 6.56 6.91 4.03
N LEU A 50 6.62 7.63 5.13
CA LEU A 50 6.18 9.03 5.16
C LEU A 50 7.07 9.90 4.27
N ALA A 51 8.38 9.64 4.25
CA ALA A 51 9.30 10.36 3.37
C ALA A 51 8.98 10.08 1.89
N LYS A 52 8.68 8.83 1.55
CA LYS A 52 8.31 8.47 0.18
C LYS A 52 7.02 9.15 -0.27
N LEU A 53 6.06 9.28 0.64
CA LEU A 53 4.81 9.97 0.33
C LEU A 53 5.05 11.44 -0.02
N GLU A 54 5.97 12.09 0.66
CA GLU A 54 6.32 13.47 0.34
C GLU A 54 7.00 13.58 -1.02
N GLU A 55 7.85 12.62 -1.35
CA GLU A 55 8.58 12.61 -2.62
C GLU A 55 7.70 12.25 -3.81
N ARG A 56 6.67 11.45 -3.58
CA ARG A 56 5.85 10.88 -4.64
C ARG A 56 4.37 11.22 -4.43
N PRO A 57 3.94 12.41 -4.85
CA PRO A 57 2.52 12.78 -4.73
C PRO A 57 1.59 11.93 -5.59
N ASP A 58 2.13 11.16 -6.51
CA ASP A 58 1.36 10.25 -7.35
C ASP A 58 1.00 8.92 -6.68
N ILE A 59 1.48 8.66 -5.46
CA ILE A 59 1.09 7.46 -4.73
C ILE A 59 -0.41 7.49 -4.46
N ALA A 60 -1.11 6.43 -4.89
CA ALA A 60 -2.57 6.33 -4.81
C ALA A 60 -3.04 5.40 -3.71
N ALA A 61 -2.17 4.53 -3.19
CA ALA A 61 -2.54 3.58 -2.17
C ALA A 61 -1.36 3.26 -1.27
N LEU A 62 -1.69 2.90 -0.03
CA LEU A 62 -0.75 2.38 0.96
C LEU A 62 -1.09 0.93 1.23
N PHE A 63 -0.09 0.05 1.19
CA PHE A 63 -0.23 -1.33 1.60
C PHE A 63 0.83 -1.61 2.66
N THR A 64 0.41 -1.80 3.91
CA THR A 64 1.34 -1.90 5.03
C THR A 64 1.03 -3.09 5.93
N ASP A 65 2.09 -3.70 6.47
CA ASP A 65 1.98 -4.65 7.57
C ASP A 65 1.63 -3.87 8.85
N VAL A 66 0.89 -4.51 9.74
CA VAL A 66 0.59 -3.95 11.06
C VAL A 66 1.84 -3.90 11.92
N ARG A 67 2.62 -4.99 11.91
CA ARG A 67 3.77 -5.11 12.80
C ARG A 67 5.04 -4.69 12.11
N MET A 68 5.65 -3.62 12.62
CA MET A 68 6.93 -3.13 12.13
C MET A 68 7.72 -2.60 13.31
N PRO A 69 9.07 -2.70 13.26
CA PRO A 69 9.89 -2.10 14.31
C PRO A 69 9.87 -0.58 14.23
N GLY A 70 10.26 0.06 15.31
CA GLY A 70 10.33 1.51 15.39
C GLY A 70 9.18 2.10 16.19
N ASP A 71 9.09 3.41 16.18
CA ASP A 71 8.12 4.13 17.00
C ASP A 71 6.70 4.04 16.48
N LEU A 72 6.55 3.80 15.18
CA LEU A 72 5.24 3.71 14.54
C LEU A 72 5.04 2.34 13.94
N ASN A 73 3.91 1.72 14.23
CA ASN A 73 3.50 0.48 13.56
C ASN A 73 2.64 0.80 12.35
N GLY A 74 2.13 -0.25 11.67
CA GLY A 74 1.32 -0.06 10.47
C GLY A 74 0.00 0.64 10.72
N ILE A 75 -0.58 0.49 11.90
CA ILE A 75 -1.83 1.18 12.25
C ILE A 75 -1.56 2.67 12.43
N ASP A 76 -0.50 3.01 13.14
CA ASP A 76 -0.09 4.41 13.30
C ASP A 76 0.19 5.04 11.96
N LEU A 77 0.89 4.32 11.08
CA LEU A 77 1.18 4.79 9.74
C LEU A 77 -0.11 5.02 8.94
N ALA A 78 -1.05 4.06 8.99
CA ALA A 78 -2.32 4.19 8.28
C ALA A 78 -3.08 5.43 8.72
N ASN A 79 -3.12 5.69 10.02
CA ASN A 79 -3.80 6.88 10.55
C ASN A 79 -3.09 8.17 10.14
N ALA A 80 -1.76 8.19 10.18
CA ALA A 80 -1.00 9.37 9.77
C ALA A 80 -1.20 9.67 8.29
N VAL A 81 -1.17 8.65 7.45
CA VAL A 81 -1.38 8.81 6.01
C VAL A 81 -2.79 9.30 5.73
N HIS A 82 -3.78 8.72 6.39
CA HIS A 82 -5.16 9.12 6.19
C HIS A 82 -5.38 10.60 6.58
N ALA A 83 -4.73 11.05 7.64
CA ALA A 83 -4.83 12.44 8.07
C ALA A 83 -4.23 13.41 7.06
N GLN A 84 -3.11 13.03 6.43
CA GLN A 84 -2.42 13.88 5.46
C GLN A 84 -2.98 13.77 4.05
N ARG A 85 -3.38 12.57 3.68
CA ARG A 85 -3.82 12.23 2.33
C ARG A 85 -5.08 11.36 2.40
N PRO A 86 -6.24 11.96 2.72
CA PRO A 86 -7.49 11.16 2.84
C PRO A 86 -7.93 10.54 1.52
N ASP A 87 -7.36 10.95 0.41
CA ASP A 87 -7.63 10.39 -0.92
C ASP A 87 -6.92 9.06 -1.17
N ILE A 88 -5.90 8.72 -0.38
CA ILE A 88 -5.14 7.48 -0.58
C ILE A 88 -5.94 6.29 -0.05
N ALA A 89 -6.05 5.24 -0.88
CA ALA A 89 -6.61 3.97 -0.43
C ALA A 89 -5.64 3.30 0.54
N ILE A 90 -6.16 2.73 1.62
CA ILE A 90 -5.32 2.11 2.65
C ILE A 90 -5.69 0.65 2.80
N LEU A 91 -4.70 -0.22 2.66
CA LEU A 91 -4.84 -1.65 2.87
C LEU A 91 -3.80 -2.10 3.88
N VAL A 92 -4.27 -2.78 4.91
CA VAL A 92 -3.42 -3.24 6.02
C VAL A 92 -3.45 -4.76 6.07
N THR A 93 -2.31 -5.37 6.32
CA THR A 93 -2.21 -6.83 6.41
C THR A 93 -1.54 -7.25 7.72
N SER A 94 -1.94 -8.43 8.20
CA SER A 94 -1.33 -9.05 9.37
C SER A 94 -1.47 -10.56 9.29
N GLY A 95 -0.52 -11.26 9.88
CA GLY A 95 -0.55 -12.72 9.92
C GLY A 95 -1.32 -13.30 11.09
N THR A 96 -1.57 -12.52 12.12
CA THR A 96 -1.98 -13.14 13.38
C THR A 96 -3.14 -12.49 14.11
N ASP A 97 -3.47 -11.24 13.85
CA ASP A 97 -4.37 -10.54 14.76
C ASP A 97 -5.42 -9.72 14.04
N ASN A 98 -6.66 -9.98 14.38
CA ASN A 98 -7.81 -9.29 13.83
C ASN A 98 -8.29 -8.15 14.74
N GLY A 99 -7.89 -8.15 16.01
CA GLY A 99 -8.38 -7.20 16.98
C GLY A 99 -7.92 -5.78 16.75
N THR A 100 -6.84 -5.62 16.02
CA THR A 100 -6.24 -4.30 15.76
C THR A 100 -6.99 -3.47 14.73
N THR A 101 -7.90 -4.08 13.98
CA THR A 101 -8.61 -3.38 12.91
C THR A 101 -9.49 -2.25 13.42
N ALA A 102 -9.92 -2.32 14.67
CA ALA A 102 -10.77 -1.28 15.26
C ALA A 102 -10.07 0.08 15.34
N ALA A 103 -8.74 0.11 15.38
CA ALA A 103 -7.97 1.34 15.47
C ALA A 103 -7.67 1.96 14.10
N LEU A 104 -8.05 1.31 13.02
CA LEU A 104 -7.79 1.80 11.66
C LEU A 104 -8.79 2.87 11.26
N PRO A 105 -8.42 3.76 10.32
CA PRO A 105 -9.41 4.65 9.70
C PRO A 105 -10.55 3.84 9.09
N LYS A 106 -11.75 4.39 9.09
CA LYS A 106 -12.92 3.69 8.56
C LYS A 106 -12.77 3.28 7.11
N ALA A 107 -12.06 4.10 6.34
CA ALA A 107 -11.86 3.83 4.91
C ALA A 107 -10.81 2.76 4.66
N ALA A 108 -10.01 2.40 5.66
CA ALA A 108 -8.97 1.40 5.51
C ALA A 108 -9.58 0.01 5.40
N ARG A 109 -8.90 -0.84 4.61
CA ARG A 109 -9.30 -2.23 4.45
C ARG A 109 -8.25 -3.14 5.03
N PHE A 110 -8.64 -4.34 5.35
CA PHE A 110 -7.76 -5.33 5.98
C PHE A 110 -7.75 -6.61 5.15
N VAL A 111 -6.58 -7.20 4.97
CA VAL A 111 -6.44 -8.53 4.38
C VAL A 111 -5.50 -9.36 5.25
N GLN A 112 -5.92 -10.58 5.56
CA GLN A 112 -5.12 -11.47 6.39
C GLN A 112 -4.13 -12.25 5.53
N LYS A 113 -2.94 -12.45 6.03
CA LYS A 113 -1.95 -13.33 5.37
C LYS A 113 -2.36 -14.80 5.55
N PRO A 114 -2.13 -15.65 4.58
CA PRO A 114 -1.60 -15.35 3.25
C PRO A 114 -2.68 -14.78 2.33
N TYR A 115 -2.27 -13.99 1.37
CA TYR A 115 -3.19 -13.36 0.41
C TYR A 115 -2.71 -13.62 -1.02
N THR A 116 -3.63 -13.43 -1.98
CA THR A 116 -3.31 -13.54 -3.41
C THR A 116 -3.32 -12.16 -4.03
N GLY A 117 -2.68 -12.04 -5.21
CA GLY A 117 -2.73 -10.80 -5.98
C GLY A 117 -4.16 -10.40 -6.33
N ALA A 118 -5.02 -11.38 -6.62
CA ALA A 118 -6.42 -11.10 -6.93
C ALA A 118 -7.15 -10.49 -5.74
N GLN A 119 -6.87 -10.96 -4.52
CA GLN A 119 -7.46 -10.37 -3.32
C GLN A 119 -7.01 -8.93 -3.13
N LEU A 120 -5.71 -8.65 -3.34
CA LEU A 120 -5.17 -7.30 -3.22
C LEU A 120 -5.82 -6.38 -4.23
N SER A 121 -5.90 -6.80 -5.47
CA SER A 121 -6.48 -6.01 -6.55
C SER A 121 -7.93 -5.66 -6.25
N LYS A 122 -8.70 -6.64 -5.78
CA LYS A 122 -10.10 -6.43 -5.43
C LYS A 122 -10.27 -5.42 -4.31
N LEU A 123 -9.43 -5.51 -3.28
CA LEU A 123 -9.53 -4.63 -2.13
C LEU A 123 -9.06 -3.20 -2.44
N LEU A 124 -8.06 -3.06 -3.29
CA LEU A 124 -7.54 -1.75 -3.65
C LEU A 124 -8.47 -1.00 -4.60
N GLN A 125 -9.01 -1.68 -5.60
CA GLN A 125 -9.97 -1.11 -6.56
C GLN A 125 -9.53 0.22 -7.16
N LEU A 126 -8.29 0.29 -7.56
CA LEU A 126 -7.72 1.51 -8.16
C LEU A 126 -7.87 1.54 -9.67
#